data_893f49cdc8620aae24e9fa4c9f00ef60
#
_entry.id   893f49cdc8620aae24e9fa4c9f00ef60
#
_cell.length_a   1.000
_cell.length_b   1.000
_cell.length_c   1.000
_cell.angle_alpha   90.00
_cell.angle_beta   90.00
_cell.angle_gamma   90.00
#
_symmetry.space_group_name_H-M   'P 1'
#
loop_
_entity.id
_entity.type
_entity.pdbx_description
1 polymer ?
#
loop_
_entity_poly.entity_id
_entity_poly.type
_entity_poly.pdbx_seq_one_letter_code
_entity_poly.pdbx_strand_id
1 'polypeptide(L)'
;IFTQNERSIDLLNQIGVKNCSLTGDTRFDRVLKIRESPRDFPEIDQFVGDSKTIVIGSAWEEDMNILIPYINESNGYKFIIAPHEISDIIIDGWADKINKESVKHSEIEKNLGADVLFIDNIGMLSSLYRFAYIAYVGGAFGKGLHNILEPLAFGIPVVFGKVRKPKKFPEAKISMDYGASCSVSNLEELLIIIKELENPELYNQACSSANKLVKENLGSSKKIITQVMMSK
;
A
#
# COMPACT_ATOMS: atom_id res chain seq x y z
N ILE A 1 -18.00 14.41 -19.06
CA ILE A 1 -17.36 14.10 -17.79
C ILE A 1 -16.99 12.61 -17.81
N PHE A 2 -15.76 12.26 -17.37
CA PHE A 2 -15.32 10.89 -17.22
C PHE A 2 -15.41 10.45 -15.75
N THR A 3 -15.95 9.26 -15.50
CA THR A 3 -16.19 8.76 -14.13
C THR A 3 -15.47 7.45 -13.87
N GLN A 4 -15.15 7.23 -12.59
CA GLN A 4 -14.46 6.01 -12.15
C GLN A 4 -15.40 4.82 -11.96
N ASN A 5 -16.68 5.07 -11.65
CA ASN A 5 -17.66 4.06 -11.32
C ASN A 5 -19.09 4.49 -11.69
N GLU A 6 -19.99 3.53 -11.79
CA GLU A 6 -21.40 3.75 -12.14
C GLU A 6 -22.13 4.68 -11.15
N ARG A 7 -21.84 4.56 -9.85
CA ARG A 7 -22.44 5.43 -8.83
C ARG A 7 -22.18 6.91 -9.13
N SER A 8 -20.99 7.25 -9.64
CA SER A 8 -20.68 8.64 -10.03
C SER A 8 -21.53 9.10 -11.22
N ILE A 9 -21.83 8.19 -12.16
CA ILE A 9 -22.77 8.46 -13.25
C ILE A 9 -24.17 8.76 -12.71
N ASP A 10 -24.65 7.88 -11.81
CA ASP A 10 -25.98 8.04 -11.21
C ASP A 10 -26.13 9.38 -10.48
N LEU A 11 -25.11 9.77 -9.69
CA LEU A 11 -25.10 11.05 -8.99
C LEU A 11 -25.09 12.25 -9.97
N LEU A 12 -24.33 12.18 -11.05
CA LEU A 12 -24.31 13.20 -12.09
C LEU A 12 -25.66 13.31 -12.81
N ASN A 13 -26.28 12.19 -13.12
CA ASN A 13 -27.62 12.15 -13.73
C ASN A 13 -28.68 12.78 -12.82
N GLN A 14 -28.63 12.57 -11.49
CA GLN A 14 -29.56 13.19 -10.53
C GLN A 14 -29.50 14.72 -10.52
N ILE A 15 -28.33 15.30 -10.84
CA ILE A 15 -28.16 16.77 -10.94
C ILE A 15 -28.26 17.27 -12.38
N GLY A 16 -28.77 16.45 -13.31
CA GLY A 16 -29.05 16.83 -14.70
C GLY A 16 -27.84 16.77 -15.66
N VAL A 17 -26.70 16.29 -15.21
CA VAL A 17 -25.50 16.12 -16.08
C VAL A 17 -25.58 14.76 -16.76
N LYS A 18 -25.90 14.77 -18.07
CA LYS A 18 -26.06 13.55 -18.89
C LYS A 18 -24.84 13.19 -19.75
N ASN A 19 -23.95 14.15 -20.02
CA ASN A 19 -22.76 13.90 -20.82
C ASN A 19 -21.62 13.35 -19.92
N CYS A 20 -21.75 12.09 -19.52
CA CYS A 20 -20.79 11.38 -18.71
C CYS A 20 -20.55 9.96 -19.25
N SER A 21 -19.33 9.49 -19.08
CA SER A 21 -18.87 8.17 -19.56
C SER A 21 -18.13 7.43 -18.44
N LEU A 22 -18.41 6.14 -18.30
CA LEU A 22 -17.67 5.26 -17.40
C LEU A 22 -16.33 4.88 -18.06
N THR A 23 -15.25 5.38 -17.52
CA THR A 23 -13.89 5.09 -18.04
C THR A 23 -13.04 4.25 -17.09
N GLY A 24 -13.39 4.23 -15.81
CA GLY A 24 -12.63 3.58 -14.77
C GLY A 24 -11.63 4.50 -14.07
N ASP A 25 -10.80 3.93 -13.22
CA ASP A 25 -9.86 4.66 -12.37
C ASP A 25 -8.46 4.70 -13.00
N THR A 26 -8.03 5.88 -13.44
CA THR A 26 -6.72 6.09 -14.07
C THR A 26 -5.53 5.84 -13.13
N ARG A 27 -5.77 5.74 -11.81
CA ARG A 27 -4.73 5.39 -10.84
C ARG A 27 -4.14 4.01 -11.11
N PHE A 28 -4.94 3.04 -11.60
CA PHE A 28 -4.44 1.70 -11.97
C PHE A 28 -3.40 1.76 -13.09
N ASP A 29 -3.64 2.58 -14.13
CA ASP A 29 -2.67 2.75 -15.22
C ASP A 29 -1.36 3.38 -14.71
N ARG A 30 -1.46 4.32 -13.75
CA ARG A 30 -0.30 4.98 -13.16
C ARG A 30 0.54 4.03 -12.33
N VAL A 31 -0.08 3.26 -11.43
CA VAL A 31 0.66 2.34 -10.54
C VAL A 31 1.29 1.19 -11.30
N LEU A 32 0.69 0.75 -12.41
CA LEU A 32 1.31 -0.23 -13.29
C LEU A 32 2.62 0.30 -13.90
N LYS A 33 2.65 1.55 -14.35
CA LYS A 33 3.90 2.17 -14.87
C LYS A 33 5.01 2.23 -13.83
N ILE A 34 4.67 2.48 -12.55
CA ILE A 34 5.64 2.44 -11.45
C ILE A 34 6.20 1.04 -11.28
N ARG A 35 5.34 0.01 -11.31
CA ARG A 35 5.77 -1.39 -11.25
C ARG A 35 6.69 -1.78 -12.41
N GLU A 36 6.40 -1.32 -13.63
CA GLU A 36 7.18 -1.66 -14.84
C GLU A 36 8.56 -0.99 -14.87
N SER A 37 8.72 0.13 -14.16
CA SER A 37 9.98 0.87 -14.09
C SER A 37 10.18 1.44 -12.67
N PRO A 38 10.33 0.59 -11.65
CA PRO A 38 10.60 1.04 -10.30
C PRO A 38 12.00 1.67 -10.23
N ARG A 39 12.16 2.62 -9.31
CA ARG A 39 13.50 3.16 -9.01
C ARG A 39 14.36 2.09 -8.36
N ASP A 40 15.64 2.08 -8.68
CA ASP A 40 16.61 1.21 -8.05
C ASP A 40 17.13 1.80 -6.74
N PHE A 41 17.35 0.91 -5.77
CA PHE A 41 17.89 1.21 -4.45
C PHE A 41 18.82 0.06 -4.03
N PRO A 42 20.08 0.04 -4.56
CA PRO A 42 21.01 -1.06 -4.28
C PRO A 42 21.31 -1.27 -2.80
N GLU A 43 21.31 -0.19 -2.01
CA GLU A 43 21.47 -0.21 -0.57
C GLU A 43 20.31 -0.91 0.14
N ILE A 44 19.08 -0.76 -0.36
CA ILE A 44 17.89 -1.44 0.17
C ILE A 44 17.87 -2.90 -0.29
N ASP A 45 18.29 -3.20 -1.51
CA ASP A 45 18.47 -4.58 -1.97
C ASP A 45 19.42 -5.34 -1.02
N GLN A 46 20.55 -4.70 -0.61
CA GLN A 46 21.48 -5.29 0.36
C GLN A 46 20.86 -5.42 1.75
N PHE A 47 20.13 -4.40 2.22
CA PHE A 47 19.42 -4.45 3.50
C PHE A 47 18.41 -5.60 3.55
N VAL A 48 17.59 -5.75 2.52
CA VAL A 48 16.55 -6.79 2.46
C VAL A 48 17.18 -8.19 2.32
N GLY A 49 18.15 -8.36 1.43
CA GLY A 49 18.74 -9.67 1.11
C GLY A 49 17.65 -10.69 0.77
N ASP A 50 17.75 -11.89 1.33
CA ASP A 50 16.77 -12.98 1.14
C ASP A 50 15.62 -12.95 2.18
N SER A 51 15.52 -11.90 2.98
CA SER A 51 14.55 -11.83 4.07
C SER A 51 13.15 -11.49 3.58
N LYS A 52 12.13 -12.13 4.14
CA LYS A 52 10.76 -11.67 3.98
C LYS A 52 10.63 -10.28 4.61
N THR A 53 10.16 -9.31 3.84
CA THR A 53 10.09 -7.91 4.28
C THR A 53 8.65 -7.43 4.32
N ILE A 54 8.27 -6.77 5.42
CA ILE A 54 7.00 -6.05 5.50
C ILE A 54 7.28 -4.57 5.24
N VAL A 55 6.68 -4.03 4.17
CA VAL A 55 6.78 -2.60 3.86
C VAL A 55 5.55 -1.89 4.42
N ILE A 56 5.79 -0.98 5.37
CA ILE A 56 4.79 -0.16 6.04
C ILE A 56 4.85 1.23 5.42
N GLY A 57 3.86 1.55 4.57
CA GLY A 57 3.81 2.81 3.85
C GLY A 57 2.84 3.82 4.44
N SER A 58 3.23 5.08 4.45
CA SER A 58 2.43 6.21 4.94
C SER A 58 1.90 6.00 6.36
N ALA A 59 2.78 5.50 7.25
CA ALA A 59 2.43 5.20 8.64
C ALA A 59 2.12 6.47 9.45
N TRP A 60 1.12 6.38 10.29
CA TRP A 60 0.76 7.37 11.30
C TRP A 60 0.92 6.77 12.70
N GLU A 61 0.87 7.61 13.74
CA GLU A 61 0.97 7.14 15.13
C GLU A 61 -0.11 6.10 15.47
N GLU A 62 -1.33 6.28 14.95
CA GLU A 62 -2.42 5.33 15.16
C GLU A 62 -2.14 3.94 14.57
N ASP A 63 -1.43 3.90 13.44
CA ASP A 63 -1.00 2.63 12.83
C ASP A 63 0.14 2.01 13.66
N MET A 64 1.11 2.83 14.06
CA MET A 64 2.28 2.36 14.83
C MET A 64 1.91 1.84 16.22
N ASN A 65 0.78 2.27 16.81
CA ASN A 65 0.28 1.73 18.07
C ASN A 65 -0.03 0.22 18.01
N ILE A 66 -0.36 -0.33 16.83
CA ILE A 66 -0.55 -1.77 16.64
C ILE A 66 0.67 -2.43 15.98
N LEU A 67 1.42 -1.68 15.16
CA LEU A 67 2.55 -2.23 14.42
C LEU A 67 3.80 -2.38 15.30
N ILE A 68 4.08 -1.46 16.22
CA ILE A 68 5.24 -1.57 17.11
C ILE A 68 5.18 -2.82 17.98
N PRO A 69 4.07 -3.15 18.68
CA PRO A 69 3.95 -4.41 19.39
C PRO A 69 4.16 -5.63 18.47
N TYR A 70 3.56 -5.61 17.27
CA TYR A 70 3.75 -6.67 16.29
C TYR A 70 5.23 -6.82 15.87
N ILE A 71 5.91 -5.72 15.54
CA ILE A 71 7.34 -5.71 15.18
C ILE A 71 8.19 -6.33 16.28
N ASN A 72 7.91 -5.97 17.54
CA ASN A 72 8.67 -6.43 18.69
C ASN A 72 8.51 -7.94 18.95
N GLU A 73 7.34 -8.50 18.69
CA GLU A 73 7.05 -9.92 18.89
C GLU A 73 7.39 -10.78 17.66
N SER A 74 7.46 -10.19 16.47
CA SER A 74 7.66 -10.93 15.22
C SER A 74 9.09 -11.43 15.05
N ASN A 75 9.24 -12.58 14.40
CA ASN A 75 10.53 -13.13 14.00
C ASN A 75 10.50 -13.49 12.51
N GLY A 76 11.67 -13.42 11.87
CA GLY A 76 11.83 -13.83 10.46
C GLY A 76 11.37 -12.79 9.42
N TYR A 77 11.09 -11.56 9.87
CA TYR A 77 10.79 -10.44 8.97
C TYR A 77 11.77 -9.30 9.18
N LYS A 78 12.10 -8.63 8.07
CA LYS A 78 12.61 -7.26 8.07
C LYS A 78 11.46 -6.28 7.86
N PHE A 79 11.65 -5.05 8.28
CA PHE A 79 10.65 -3.99 8.16
C PHE A 79 11.22 -2.78 7.46
N ILE A 80 10.48 -2.24 6.48
CA ILE A 80 10.75 -0.93 5.89
C ILE A 80 9.56 -0.04 6.28
N ILE A 81 9.82 1.00 7.06
CA ILE A 81 8.79 1.89 7.59
C ILE A 81 8.96 3.27 6.95
N ALA A 82 7.99 3.67 6.14
CA ALA A 82 7.90 5.01 5.56
C ALA A 82 6.82 5.82 6.30
N PRO A 83 7.19 6.74 7.20
CA PRO A 83 6.25 7.63 7.86
C PRO A 83 5.49 8.49 6.85
N HIS A 84 4.25 8.87 7.16
CA HIS A 84 3.54 9.86 6.35
C HIS A 84 4.15 11.25 6.51
N GLU A 85 4.47 11.63 7.72
CA GLU A 85 5.20 12.86 8.04
C GLU A 85 6.64 12.51 8.41
N ILE A 86 7.59 12.96 7.59
CA ILE A 86 9.01 12.72 7.83
C ILE A 86 9.49 13.74 8.85
N SER A 87 9.82 13.24 10.04
CA SER A 87 10.35 14.02 11.15
C SER A 87 11.27 13.14 12.00
N ASP A 88 12.45 13.63 12.32
CA ASP A 88 13.37 12.94 13.22
C ASP A 88 12.71 12.62 14.56
N ILE A 89 11.95 13.58 15.12
CA ILE A 89 11.24 13.38 16.39
C ILE A 89 10.27 12.18 16.32
N ILE A 90 9.55 12.04 15.20
CA ILE A 90 8.60 10.93 15.02
C ILE A 90 9.36 9.62 14.83
N ILE A 91 10.37 9.61 13.96
CA ILE A 91 11.15 8.41 13.65
C ILE A 91 11.89 7.93 14.90
N ASP A 92 12.58 8.81 15.61
CA ASP A 92 13.33 8.47 16.82
C ASP A 92 12.38 8.00 17.92
N GLY A 93 11.22 8.66 18.08
CA GLY A 93 10.20 8.22 19.05
C GLY A 93 9.57 6.85 18.76
N TRP A 94 9.54 6.42 17.49
CA TRP A 94 9.13 5.06 17.14
C TRP A 94 10.29 4.07 17.32
N ALA A 95 11.50 4.46 16.91
CA ALA A 95 12.69 3.64 17.07
C ALA A 95 12.95 3.29 18.55
N ASP A 96 12.77 4.24 19.46
CA ASP A 96 12.91 4.04 20.91
C ASP A 96 11.90 3.01 21.50
N LYS A 97 10.76 2.82 20.84
CA LYS A 97 9.73 1.85 21.24
C LYS A 97 9.92 0.46 20.61
N ILE A 98 10.79 0.37 19.59
CA ILE A 98 11.08 -0.88 18.87
C ILE A 98 12.28 -1.58 19.52
N ASN A 99 12.11 -2.85 19.92
CA ASN A 99 13.14 -3.64 20.58
C ASN A 99 14.15 -4.31 19.61
N LYS A 100 14.05 -4.00 18.31
CA LYS A 100 14.92 -4.52 17.26
C LYS A 100 15.91 -3.45 16.81
N GLU A 101 17.03 -3.91 16.25
CA GLU A 101 17.97 -2.97 15.63
C GLU A 101 17.32 -2.20 14.47
N SER A 102 17.41 -0.88 14.52
CA SER A 102 16.84 0.00 13.52
C SER A 102 17.87 0.97 12.96
N VAL A 103 17.66 1.38 11.70
CA VAL A 103 18.51 2.36 11.02
C VAL A 103 17.65 3.29 10.17
N LYS A 104 18.05 4.55 10.01
CA LYS A 104 17.46 5.48 9.04
C LYS A 104 18.05 5.22 7.64
N HIS A 105 17.29 5.45 6.60
CA HIS A 105 17.77 5.27 5.23
C HIS A 105 18.98 6.17 4.92
N SER A 106 19.00 7.39 5.41
CA SER A 106 20.16 8.30 5.28
C SER A 106 21.45 7.75 5.92
N GLU A 107 21.34 6.73 6.76
CA GLU A 107 22.44 6.11 7.49
C GLU A 107 22.54 4.59 7.25
N ILE A 108 21.86 4.07 6.23
CA ILE A 108 21.71 2.63 5.99
C ILE A 108 23.03 1.87 5.92
N GLU A 109 24.08 2.53 5.38
CA GLU A 109 25.42 1.94 5.27
C GLU A 109 26.06 1.63 6.65
N LYS A 110 25.58 2.30 7.72
CA LYS A 110 26.09 2.06 9.08
C LYS A 110 25.63 0.72 9.65
N ASN A 111 24.47 0.22 9.22
CA ASN A 111 23.93 -1.05 9.71
C ASN A 111 22.96 -1.71 8.70
N LEU A 112 23.51 -2.32 7.68
CA LEU A 112 22.76 -3.14 6.72
C LEU A 112 22.15 -4.41 7.35
N GLY A 113 22.64 -4.81 8.52
CA GLY A 113 22.15 -5.96 9.27
C GLY A 113 20.90 -5.68 10.11
N ALA A 114 20.52 -4.41 10.28
CA ALA A 114 19.36 -4.03 11.07
C ALA A 114 18.08 -4.75 10.62
N ASP A 115 17.14 -4.92 11.54
CA ASP A 115 15.82 -5.52 11.27
C ASP A 115 14.82 -4.49 10.73
N VAL A 116 14.99 -3.22 11.07
CA VAL A 116 14.05 -2.14 10.76
C VAL A 116 14.75 -1.00 10.05
N LEU A 117 14.25 -0.64 8.88
CA LEU A 117 14.69 0.51 8.09
C LEU A 117 13.61 1.60 8.12
N PHE A 118 13.93 2.75 8.68
CA PHE A 118 13.08 3.93 8.58
C PHE A 118 13.42 4.77 7.34
N ILE A 119 12.43 5.07 6.53
CA ILE A 119 12.59 5.96 5.37
C ILE A 119 12.43 7.41 5.82
N ASP A 120 13.52 8.12 5.85
CA ASP A 120 13.63 9.53 6.30
C ASP A 120 13.71 10.51 5.13
N ASN A 121 13.28 10.11 3.93
CA ASN A 121 13.24 10.96 2.74
C ASN A 121 11.95 10.75 1.91
N ILE A 122 11.70 11.67 0.97
CA ILE A 122 10.48 11.69 0.16
C ILE A 122 10.71 11.01 -1.21
N GLY A 123 9.64 10.38 -1.75
CA GLY A 123 9.58 9.94 -3.14
C GLY A 123 10.11 8.54 -3.42
N MET A 124 10.36 7.73 -2.39
CA MET A 124 10.80 6.34 -2.53
C MET A 124 9.67 5.33 -2.44
N LEU A 125 8.67 5.58 -1.59
CA LEU A 125 7.69 4.60 -1.13
C LEU A 125 7.05 3.77 -2.24
N SER A 126 6.61 4.40 -3.32
CA SER A 126 5.93 3.71 -4.41
C SER A 126 6.79 2.63 -5.08
N SER A 127 8.13 2.80 -5.08
CA SER A 127 9.07 1.80 -5.62
C SER A 127 9.53 0.80 -4.56
N LEU A 128 9.43 1.16 -3.26
CA LEU A 128 9.82 0.27 -2.16
C LEU A 128 8.91 -0.95 -2.03
N TYR A 129 7.67 -0.87 -2.50
CA TYR A 129 6.76 -2.00 -2.47
C TYR A 129 7.26 -3.21 -3.28
N ARG A 130 8.23 -3.03 -4.18
CA ARG A 130 8.87 -4.17 -4.88
C ARG A 130 9.60 -5.13 -3.93
N PHE A 131 10.01 -4.66 -2.76
CA PHE A 131 10.70 -5.45 -1.73
C PHE A 131 9.74 -6.15 -0.78
N ALA A 132 8.45 -5.83 -0.86
CA ALA A 132 7.50 -6.31 0.11
C ALA A 132 7.10 -7.77 -0.12
N TYR A 133 7.16 -8.58 0.92
CA TYR A 133 6.40 -9.82 1.03
C TYR A 133 4.94 -9.50 1.38
N ILE A 134 4.70 -8.59 2.32
CA ILE A 134 3.40 -8.04 2.69
C ILE A 134 3.55 -6.53 2.75
N ALA A 135 2.55 -5.78 2.28
CA ALA A 135 2.47 -4.35 2.49
C ALA A 135 1.43 -3.98 3.55
N TYR A 136 1.79 -3.09 4.46
CA TYR A 136 0.83 -2.38 5.29
C TYR A 136 0.69 -0.94 4.79
N VAL A 137 -0.54 -0.45 4.63
CA VAL A 137 -0.79 0.93 4.21
C VAL A 137 -1.54 1.68 5.30
N GLY A 138 -0.91 2.73 5.80
CA GLY A 138 -1.40 3.50 6.95
C GLY A 138 -2.52 4.49 6.63
N GLY A 139 -2.97 5.18 7.70
CA GLY A 139 -3.91 6.28 7.68
C GLY A 139 -5.37 5.91 7.90
N ALA A 140 -5.75 4.65 7.76
CA ALA A 140 -7.15 4.22 7.84
C ALA A 140 -7.80 4.48 9.21
N PHE A 141 -7.04 4.43 10.29
CA PHE A 141 -7.53 4.65 11.64
C PHE A 141 -7.90 6.12 11.93
N GLY A 142 -7.31 7.08 11.22
CA GLY A 142 -7.46 8.51 11.51
C GLY A 142 -7.69 9.38 10.28
N LYS A 143 -6.64 9.78 9.62
CA LYS A 143 -6.62 10.79 8.55
C LYS A 143 -7.28 10.33 7.24
N GLY A 144 -7.32 9.05 6.99
CA GLY A 144 -7.87 8.40 5.80
C GLY A 144 -6.86 7.49 5.14
N LEU A 145 -7.35 6.37 4.62
CA LEU A 145 -6.53 5.34 3.97
C LEU A 145 -5.72 5.94 2.81
N HIS A 146 -4.42 5.67 2.81
CA HIS A 146 -3.52 6.04 1.72
C HIS A 146 -3.65 5.09 0.52
N ASN A 147 -2.81 5.29 -0.50
CA ASN A 147 -2.95 4.60 -1.79
C ASN A 147 -2.55 3.12 -1.71
N ILE A 148 -3.54 2.24 -1.57
CA ILE A 148 -3.34 0.78 -1.56
C ILE A 148 -3.07 0.21 -2.97
N LEU A 149 -3.35 0.97 -4.03
CA LEU A 149 -3.15 0.49 -5.40
C LEU A 149 -1.66 0.35 -5.75
N GLU A 150 -0.79 1.12 -5.10
CA GLU A 150 0.66 1.01 -5.31
C GLU A 150 1.18 -0.38 -4.95
N PRO A 151 1.02 -0.90 -3.72
CA PRO A 151 1.47 -2.25 -3.41
C PRO A 151 0.69 -3.33 -4.17
N LEU A 152 -0.62 -3.16 -4.39
CA LEU A 152 -1.42 -4.09 -5.19
C LEU A 152 -0.89 -4.25 -6.62
N ALA A 153 -0.32 -3.18 -7.21
CA ALA A 153 0.28 -3.25 -8.54
C ALA A 153 1.49 -4.16 -8.58
N PHE A 154 2.24 -4.32 -7.50
CA PHE A 154 3.34 -5.30 -7.41
C PHE A 154 2.85 -6.73 -7.19
N GLY A 155 1.55 -6.96 -7.06
CA GLY A 155 0.96 -8.28 -6.90
C GLY A 155 1.20 -8.88 -5.52
N ILE A 156 1.26 -8.06 -4.48
CA ILE A 156 1.49 -8.47 -3.10
C ILE A 156 0.25 -8.26 -2.23
N PRO A 157 0.04 -9.05 -1.17
CA PRO A 157 -1.05 -8.86 -0.23
C PRO A 157 -0.93 -7.52 0.50
N VAL A 158 -2.05 -6.85 0.72
CA VAL A 158 -2.10 -5.57 1.41
C VAL A 158 -2.93 -5.65 2.68
N VAL A 159 -2.37 -5.14 3.77
CA VAL A 159 -3.08 -4.99 5.06
C VAL A 159 -3.23 -3.50 5.36
N PHE A 160 -4.33 -3.10 5.93
CA PHE A 160 -4.57 -1.72 6.37
C PHE A 160 -5.53 -1.67 7.55
N GLY A 161 -5.53 -0.56 8.27
CA GLY A 161 -6.44 -0.34 9.39
C GLY A 161 -7.91 -0.23 8.94
N LYS A 162 -8.86 -0.48 9.85
CA LYS A 162 -10.29 -0.40 9.57
C LYS A 162 -10.72 0.98 9.10
N VAL A 163 -11.23 1.06 7.88
CA VAL A 163 -11.65 2.30 7.24
C VAL A 163 -12.94 2.83 7.87
N ARG A 164 -12.89 4.01 8.50
CA ARG A 164 -14.07 4.65 9.16
C ARG A 164 -15.12 5.15 8.17
N LYS A 165 -14.73 5.51 6.94
CA LYS A 165 -15.61 6.07 5.89
C LYS A 165 -15.47 5.26 4.59
N PRO A 166 -16.01 4.03 4.51
CA PRO A 166 -15.79 3.11 3.37
C PRO A 166 -16.21 3.71 2.01
N LYS A 167 -17.23 4.57 2.00
CA LYS A 167 -17.69 5.21 0.76
C LYS A 167 -16.67 6.17 0.14
N LYS A 168 -15.69 6.65 0.92
CA LYS A 168 -14.62 7.55 0.46
C LYS A 168 -13.45 6.76 -0.18
N PHE A 169 -13.32 5.50 0.17
CA PHE A 169 -12.21 4.63 -0.25
C PHE A 169 -12.78 3.34 -0.89
N PRO A 170 -13.42 3.44 -2.07
CA PRO A 170 -14.03 2.29 -2.73
C PRO A 170 -13.01 1.19 -3.05
N GLU A 171 -11.75 1.55 -3.32
CA GLU A 171 -10.65 0.63 -3.57
C GLU A 171 -10.40 -0.34 -2.41
N ALA A 172 -10.61 0.09 -1.15
CA ALA A 172 -10.47 -0.77 0.01
C ALA A 172 -11.48 -1.92 -0.02
N LYS A 173 -12.77 -1.61 -0.31
CA LYS A 173 -13.79 -2.66 -0.42
C LYS A 173 -13.51 -3.58 -1.62
N ILE A 174 -13.21 -2.99 -2.78
CA ILE A 174 -12.96 -3.75 -4.00
C ILE A 174 -11.79 -4.72 -3.79
N SER A 175 -10.68 -4.26 -3.22
CA SER A 175 -9.52 -5.14 -3.00
C SER A 175 -9.79 -6.27 -2.01
N MET A 176 -10.60 -6.02 -0.97
CA MET A 176 -11.04 -7.06 -0.05
C MET A 176 -11.98 -8.07 -0.73
N ASP A 177 -12.94 -7.60 -1.53
CA ASP A 177 -13.87 -8.47 -2.28
C ASP A 177 -13.12 -9.38 -3.27
N TYR A 178 -11.97 -8.96 -3.79
CA TYR A 178 -11.07 -9.79 -4.60
C TYR A 178 -10.22 -10.77 -3.78
N GLY A 179 -10.12 -10.58 -2.47
CA GLY A 179 -9.19 -11.33 -1.61
C GLY A 179 -7.73 -10.88 -1.74
N ALA A 180 -7.49 -9.65 -2.23
CA ALA A 180 -6.17 -9.08 -2.40
C ALA A 180 -5.69 -8.28 -1.18
N SER A 181 -6.59 -7.95 -0.27
CA SER A 181 -6.27 -7.18 0.93
C SER A 181 -7.15 -7.56 2.12
N CYS A 182 -6.68 -7.19 3.31
CA CYS A 182 -7.39 -7.38 4.58
C CYS A 182 -7.37 -6.08 5.38
N SER A 183 -8.44 -5.84 6.15
CA SER A 183 -8.48 -4.74 7.11
C SER A 183 -8.43 -5.25 8.54
N VAL A 184 -7.72 -4.52 9.41
CA VAL A 184 -7.52 -4.88 10.82
C VAL A 184 -7.93 -3.74 11.74
N SER A 185 -8.50 -4.08 12.89
CA SER A 185 -8.93 -3.10 13.91
C SER A 185 -7.97 -2.99 15.08
N ASN A 186 -7.14 -4.02 15.31
CA ASN A 186 -6.25 -4.15 16.46
C ASN A 186 -5.10 -5.12 16.17
N LEU A 187 -4.19 -5.27 17.14
CA LEU A 187 -3.04 -6.17 17.08
C LEU A 187 -3.44 -7.64 16.89
N GLU A 188 -4.48 -8.11 17.57
CA GLU A 188 -4.92 -9.50 17.51
C GLU A 188 -5.35 -9.87 16.07
N GLU A 189 -6.16 -9.03 15.42
CA GLU A 189 -6.54 -9.21 14.03
C GLU A 189 -5.33 -9.17 13.09
N LEU A 190 -4.36 -8.27 13.35
CA LEU A 190 -3.12 -8.19 12.58
C LEU A 190 -2.32 -9.50 12.68
N LEU A 191 -2.14 -10.03 13.88
CA LEU A 191 -1.43 -11.30 14.11
C LEU A 191 -2.09 -12.46 13.37
N ILE A 192 -3.43 -12.55 13.39
CA ILE A 192 -4.19 -13.58 12.67
C ILE A 192 -3.95 -13.47 11.16
N ILE A 193 -4.09 -12.27 10.58
CA ILE A 193 -3.94 -12.05 9.14
C ILE A 193 -2.50 -12.36 8.68
N ILE A 194 -1.49 -11.89 9.40
CA ILE A 194 -0.10 -12.20 9.04
C ILE A 194 0.16 -13.70 9.14
N LYS A 195 -0.38 -14.36 10.16
CA LYS A 195 -0.26 -15.82 10.33
C LYS A 195 -0.92 -16.59 9.17
N GLU A 196 -2.08 -16.17 8.71
CA GLU A 196 -2.73 -16.73 7.53
C GLU A 196 -1.87 -16.54 6.27
N LEU A 197 -1.27 -15.36 6.09
CA LEU A 197 -0.39 -15.06 4.96
C LEU A 197 0.99 -15.77 5.02
N GLU A 198 1.34 -16.41 6.14
CA GLU A 198 2.49 -17.32 6.19
C GLU A 198 2.21 -18.66 5.48
N ASN A 199 0.94 -19.03 5.32
CA ASN A 199 0.55 -20.20 4.53
C ASN A 199 0.78 -19.89 3.04
N PRO A 200 1.63 -20.69 2.34
CA PRO A 200 2.01 -20.42 0.94
C PRO A 200 0.81 -20.41 -0.02
N GLU A 201 -0.21 -21.22 0.23
CA GLU A 201 -1.39 -21.31 -0.63
C GLU A 201 -2.25 -20.04 -0.52
N LEU A 202 -2.55 -19.59 0.70
CA LEU A 202 -3.29 -18.36 0.97
C LEU A 202 -2.53 -17.13 0.46
N TYR A 203 -1.21 -17.10 0.69
CA TYR A 203 -0.35 -16.04 0.17
C TYR A 203 -0.41 -15.94 -1.35
N ASN A 204 -0.21 -17.06 -2.05
CA ASN A 204 -0.25 -17.10 -3.52
C ASN A 204 -1.63 -16.75 -4.07
N GLN A 205 -2.70 -17.11 -3.37
CA GLN A 205 -4.06 -16.73 -3.72
C GLN A 205 -4.25 -15.21 -3.60
N ALA A 206 -3.78 -14.58 -2.52
CA ALA A 206 -3.85 -13.14 -2.35
C ALA A 206 -3.03 -12.39 -3.41
N CYS A 207 -1.83 -12.87 -3.73
CA CYS A 207 -0.99 -12.33 -4.81
C CYS A 207 -1.68 -12.43 -6.18
N SER A 208 -2.29 -13.57 -6.49
CA SER A 208 -3.08 -13.77 -7.72
C SER A 208 -4.25 -12.81 -7.79
N SER A 209 -4.95 -12.61 -6.67
CA SER A 209 -6.08 -11.69 -6.53
C SER A 209 -5.65 -10.23 -6.76
N ALA A 210 -4.51 -9.81 -6.21
CA ALA A 210 -3.95 -8.48 -6.43
C ALA A 210 -3.62 -8.24 -7.91
N ASN A 211 -2.93 -9.18 -8.55
CA ASN A 211 -2.62 -9.11 -9.98
C ASN A 211 -3.89 -9.08 -10.85
N LYS A 212 -4.90 -9.89 -10.53
CA LYS A 212 -6.19 -9.92 -11.23
C LYS A 212 -6.91 -8.59 -11.11
N LEU A 213 -7.03 -8.06 -9.88
CA LEU A 213 -7.66 -6.76 -9.63
C LEU A 213 -7.04 -5.66 -10.48
N VAL A 214 -5.71 -5.55 -10.47
CA VAL A 214 -5.02 -4.52 -11.23
C VAL A 214 -5.25 -4.70 -12.73
N LYS A 215 -5.06 -5.92 -13.26
CA LYS A 215 -5.23 -6.23 -14.68
C LYS A 215 -6.63 -5.90 -15.21
N GLU A 216 -7.66 -6.20 -14.46
CA GLU A 216 -9.07 -5.99 -14.87
C GLU A 216 -9.48 -4.51 -14.85
N ASN A 217 -8.72 -3.64 -14.14
CA ASN A 217 -9.01 -2.21 -14.03
C ASN A 217 -8.11 -1.31 -14.88
N LEU A 218 -7.25 -1.90 -15.73
CA LEU A 218 -6.38 -1.14 -16.65
C LEU A 218 -7.14 -0.53 -17.85
N GLY A 219 -6.51 0.45 -18.46
CA GLY A 219 -6.94 1.04 -19.74
C GLY A 219 -7.84 2.25 -19.61
N SER A 220 -8.09 2.74 -18.41
CA SER A 220 -8.92 3.93 -18.16
C SER A 220 -8.37 5.17 -18.87
N SER A 221 -7.07 5.41 -18.80
CA SER A 221 -6.40 6.54 -19.46
C SER A 221 -6.54 6.46 -20.97
N LYS A 222 -6.39 5.26 -21.57
CA LYS A 222 -6.56 5.05 -23.01
C LYS A 222 -7.99 5.33 -23.46
N LYS A 223 -9.00 4.86 -22.70
CA LYS A 223 -10.42 5.11 -22.98
C LYS A 223 -10.71 6.62 -23.02
N ILE A 224 -10.20 7.39 -22.03
CA ILE A 224 -10.37 8.85 -21.96
C ILE A 224 -9.75 9.51 -23.19
N ILE A 225 -8.48 9.21 -23.51
CA ILE A 225 -7.78 9.82 -24.66
C ILE A 225 -8.53 9.53 -25.97
N THR A 226 -8.96 8.27 -26.17
CA THR A 226 -9.70 7.88 -27.39
C THR A 226 -11.00 8.68 -27.52
N GLN A 227 -11.79 8.81 -26.45
CA GLN A 227 -13.04 9.55 -26.49
C GLN A 227 -12.85 11.06 -26.74
N VAL A 228 -11.81 11.66 -26.16
CA VAL A 228 -11.48 13.08 -26.39
C VAL A 228 -11.04 13.33 -27.84
N MET A 229 -10.26 12.40 -28.42
CA MET A 229 -9.83 12.52 -29.81
C MET A 229 -10.96 12.33 -30.81
N MET A 230 -11.94 11.46 -30.50
CA MET A 230 -13.12 11.24 -31.36
C MET A 230 -14.17 12.35 -31.26
N SER A 231 -14.08 13.23 -30.27
CA SER A 231 -15.01 14.35 -30.05
C SER A 231 -14.55 15.63 -30.72
N LYS A 232 -13.43 15.60 -31.44
CA LYS A 232 -12.91 16.69 -32.31
C LYS A 232 -13.28 16.45 -33.75
#